data_6b29b061369c7c815cd7c5292fe29624
#
_entry.id   6b29b061369c7c815cd7c5292fe29624
#
_cell.length_a   1.000
_cell.length_b   1.000
_cell.length_c   1.000
_cell.angle_alpha   90.00
_cell.angle_beta   90.00
_cell.angle_gamma   90.00
#
_symmetry.space_group_name_H-M   'P 1'
#
loop_
_entity.id
_entity.type
_entity.pdbx_description
1 polymer ?
#
loop_
_entity_poly.entity_id
_entity_poly.type
_entity_poly.pdbx_seq_one_letter_code
_entity_poly.pdbx_strand_id
1 'polypeptide(L)'
;MALPTSGALSLNAIHVEAGGSSGTTCSLNDSDIRGLTAAAGKTINSTLGTNVDFGDFYGASSVSSFTMGMVVGSKITTSTPQYGTPSTSARRGFDSNVITGYGSVSGGAATSSGLGTKAINGFLFGAEIHGCDVRGINPQTFTPRLQLRVIGNISSNSGFTTMTVDGTAFQRSAATFAGVSNTGSNWEWDSASVSGIGPFTSTASTSFPPFPGLGTSINVVFT
;
A
#
# COMPACT_ATOMS: atom_id res chain seq x y z
N MET A 1 -13.51 -4.43 -8.50
CA MET A 1 -14.15 -3.54 -9.52
C MET A 1 -15.46 -3.10 -8.92
N ALA A 2 -15.76 -1.81 -8.88
CA ALA A 2 -17.02 -1.37 -8.28
C ALA A 2 -18.25 -1.90 -9.04
N LEU A 3 -19.34 -2.15 -8.33
CA LEU A 3 -20.61 -2.54 -8.92
C LEU A 3 -21.20 -1.39 -9.76
N PRO A 4 -22.08 -1.67 -10.74
CA PRO A 4 -22.72 -0.64 -11.54
C PRO A 4 -23.48 0.35 -10.67
N THR A 5 -23.51 1.63 -11.03
CA THR A 5 -24.24 2.67 -10.31
C THR A 5 -25.73 2.72 -10.67
N SER A 6 -26.13 2.02 -11.74
CA SER A 6 -27.53 1.90 -12.20
C SER A 6 -27.68 0.72 -13.15
N GLY A 7 -28.91 0.35 -13.47
CA GLY A 7 -29.23 -0.73 -14.43
C GLY A 7 -29.32 -2.11 -13.76
N ALA A 8 -28.98 -3.17 -14.50
CA ALA A 8 -29.08 -4.53 -13.99
C ALA A 8 -27.98 -4.84 -12.97
N LEU A 9 -28.38 -5.31 -11.80
CA LEU A 9 -27.49 -5.77 -10.73
C LEU A 9 -27.95 -7.17 -10.30
N SER A 10 -27.04 -8.13 -10.24
CA SER A 10 -27.33 -9.50 -9.80
C SER A 10 -26.64 -9.82 -8.49
N LEU A 11 -27.21 -10.76 -7.73
CA LEU A 11 -26.57 -11.27 -6.51
C LEU A 11 -25.19 -11.89 -6.81
N ASN A 12 -25.06 -12.57 -7.95
CA ASN A 12 -23.75 -13.10 -8.38
C ASN A 12 -22.71 -11.98 -8.61
N ALA A 13 -23.12 -10.84 -9.19
CA ALA A 13 -22.22 -9.71 -9.36
C ALA A 13 -21.77 -9.13 -7.99
N ILE A 14 -22.68 -9.00 -7.04
CA ILE A 14 -22.39 -8.56 -5.68
C ILE A 14 -21.43 -9.55 -4.99
N HIS A 15 -21.69 -10.84 -5.12
CA HIS A 15 -20.89 -11.89 -4.54
C HIS A 15 -19.45 -11.91 -5.11
N VAL A 16 -19.31 -11.78 -6.41
CA VAL A 16 -17.99 -11.68 -7.06
C VAL A 16 -17.24 -10.42 -6.62
N GLU A 17 -17.94 -9.30 -6.50
CA GLU A 17 -17.32 -8.07 -5.98
C GLU A 17 -16.87 -8.23 -4.52
N ALA A 18 -17.61 -8.98 -3.70
CA ALA A 18 -17.21 -9.31 -2.33
C ALA A 18 -16.06 -10.33 -2.22
N GLY A 19 -15.56 -10.83 -3.35
CA GLY A 19 -14.44 -11.79 -3.40
C GLY A 19 -14.86 -13.24 -3.55
N GLY A 20 -16.14 -13.51 -3.74
CA GLY A 20 -16.67 -14.83 -4.01
C GLY A 20 -16.42 -15.32 -5.44
N SER A 21 -16.61 -16.61 -5.66
CA SER A 21 -16.50 -17.22 -6.99
C SER A 21 -17.83 -17.17 -7.74
N SER A 22 -17.77 -16.82 -9.05
CA SER A 22 -18.98 -16.76 -9.88
C SER A 22 -19.69 -18.10 -9.91
N GLY A 23 -21.02 -18.06 -9.75
CA GLY A 23 -21.89 -19.23 -9.79
C GLY A 23 -21.93 -20.07 -8.52
N THR A 24 -21.28 -19.64 -7.45
CA THR A 24 -21.43 -20.28 -6.12
C THR A 24 -22.63 -19.72 -5.36
N THR A 25 -23.15 -20.51 -4.43
CA THR A 25 -24.28 -20.08 -3.59
C THR A 25 -23.88 -18.94 -2.68
N CYS A 26 -24.71 -17.90 -2.60
CA CYS A 26 -24.49 -16.73 -1.74
C CYS A 26 -25.82 -16.11 -1.31
N SER A 27 -25.78 -15.26 -0.31
CA SER A 27 -26.93 -14.56 0.25
C SER A 27 -26.56 -13.09 0.49
N LEU A 28 -27.51 -12.17 0.34
CA LEU A 28 -27.32 -10.77 0.79
C LEU A 28 -27.04 -10.67 2.29
N ASN A 29 -27.27 -11.75 3.04
CA ASN A 29 -26.95 -11.80 4.47
C ASN A 29 -25.53 -12.31 4.78
N ASP A 30 -24.74 -12.65 3.78
CA ASP A 30 -23.36 -13.10 3.99
C ASP A 30 -22.47 -11.94 4.46
N SER A 31 -21.58 -12.21 5.38
CA SER A 31 -20.74 -11.19 6.03
C SER A 31 -19.77 -10.48 5.07
N ASP A 32 -19.30 -11.17 4.06
CA ASP A 32 -18.44 -10.63 3.00
C ASP A 32 -19.23 -9.67 2.11
N ILE A 33 -20.44 -10.02 1.72
CA ILE A 33 -21.35 -9.16 0.95
C ILE A 33 -21.72 -7.90 1.75
N ARG A 34 -22.09 -8.07 3.02
CA ARG A 34 -22.40 -6.96 3.92
C ARG A 34 -21.18 -6.13 4.32
N GLY A 35 -19.98 -6.65 4.08
CA GLY A 35 -18.72 -5.96 4.27
C GLY A 35 -18.32 -5.05 3.11
N LEU A 36 -19.07 -5.03 2.00
CA LEU A 36 -18.81 -4.12 0.90
C LEU A 36 -18.93 -2.66 1.33
N THR A 37 -18.10 -1.82 0.77
CA THR A 37 -18.16 -0.37 0.98
C THR A 37 -19.29 0.20 0.13
N ALA A 38 -20.24 0.85 0.76
CA ALA A 38 -21.34 1.51 0.07
C ALA A 38 -20.85 2.72 -0.75
N ALA A 39 -21.50 2.99 -1.86
CA ALA A 39 -21.29 4.22 -2.61
C ALA A 39 -21.71 5.46 -1.82
N ALA A 40 -21.23 6.64 -2.25
CA ALA A 40 -21.60 7.91 -1.63
C ALA A 40 -23.14 8.08 -1.58
N GLY A 41 -23.68 8.38 -0.41
CA GLY A 41 -25.12 8.54 -0.17
C GLY A 41 -25.91 7.23 -0.06
N LYS A 42 -25.23 6.08 -0.02
CA LYS A 42 -25.81 4.75 0.23
C LYS A 42 -25.32 4.20 1.56
N THR A 43 -26.03 3.21 2.09
CA THR A 43 -25.65 2.53 3.33
C THR A 43 -25.93 1.04 3.18
N ILE A 44 -24.88 0.23 3.34
CA ILE A 44 -25.02 -1.23 3.48
C ILE A 44 -24.99 -1.54 4.97
N ASN A 45 -26.09 -2.11 5.49
CA ASN A 45 -26.14 -2.50 6.89
C ASN A 45 -25.30 -3.76 7.12
N SER A 46 -24.21 -3.62 7.86
CA SER A 46 -23.28 -4.73 8.15
C SER A 46 -23.80 -5.74 9.18
N THR A 47 -24.88 -5.42 9.91
CA THR A 47 -25.45 -6.32 10.91
C THR A 47 -26.22 -7.45 10.24
N LEU A 48 -25.83 -8.68 10.50
CA LEU A 48 -26.49 -9.87 9.98
C LEU A 48 -27.95 -9.95 10.47
N GLY A 49 -28.84 -10.40 9.58
CA GLY A 49 -30.27 -10.54 9.89
C GLY A 49 -31.08 -9.24 9.81
N THR A 50 -30.47 -8.12 9.49
CA THR A 50 -31.18 -6.86 9.25
C THR A 50 -31.54 -6.69 7.78
N ASN A 51 -32.48 -5.77 7.47
CA ASN A 51 -32.86 -5.51 6.10
C ASN A 51 -31.71 -4.89 5.31
N VAL A 52 -31.52 -5.38 4.09
CA VAL A 52 -30.66 -4.83 3.05
C VAL A 52 -31.29 -5.19 1.70
N ASP A 53 -31.24 -4.30 0.75
CA ASP A 53 -31.77 -4.56 -0.58
C ASP A 53 -30.71 -4.32 -1.68
N PHE A 54 -31.04 -4.70 -2.91
CA PHE A 54 -30.14 -4.51 -4.06
C PHE A 54 -29.80 -3.03 -4.31
N GLY A 55 -30.70 -2.12 -3.92
CA GLY A 55 -30.50 -0.68 -4.07
C GLY A 55 -29.32 -0.15 -3.25
N ASP A 56 -29.02 -0.82 -2.14
CA ASP A 56 -27.91 -0.44 -1.25
C ASP A 56 -26.56 -0.72 -1.88
N PHE A 57 -26.50 -1.69 -2.81
CA PHE A 57 -25.24 -2.15 -3.43
C PHE A 57 -24.88 -1.43 -4.73
N TYR A 58 -25.73 -0.55 -5.27
CA TYR A 58 -25.35 0.20 -6.46
C TYR A 58 -24.11 1.07 -6.20
N GLY A 59 -23.07 0.84 -7.01
CA GLY A 59 -21.78 1.52 -6.85
C GLY A 59 -20.94 1.04 -5.66
N ALA A 60 -21.41 0.01 -4.96
CA ALA A 60 -20.63 -0.59 -3.89
C ALA A 60 -19.36 -1.29 -4.42
N SER A 61 -18.36 -1.38 -3.58
CA SER A 61 -17.10 -2.02 -3.93
C SER A 61 -16.48 -2.74 -2.75
N SER A 62 -15.71 -3.78 -3.04
CA SER A 62 -14.82 -4.43 -2.07
C SER A 62 -13.65 -3.52 -1.67
N VAL A 63 -13.45 -2.47 -2.41
CA VAL A 63 -12.38 -1.51 -2.19
C VAL A 63 -12.89 -0.41 -1.28
N SER A 64 -12.54 -0.50 -0.01
CA SER A 64 -12.62 0.64 0.89
C SER A 64 -11.63 1.69 0.44
N SER A 65 -12.10 2.82 -0.09
CA SER A 65 -11.21 3.96 -0.17
C SER A 65 -10.90 4.41 1.25
N PHE A 66 -9.65 4.43 1.63
CA PHE A 66 -9.23 5.01 2.89
C PHE A 66 -7.99 5.88 2.69
N THR A 67 -7.84 6.81 3.59
CA THR A 67 -6.71 7.73 3.57
C THR A 67 -5.86 7.48 4.81
N MET A 68 -4.60 7.17 4.59
CA MET A 68 -3.59 7.11 5.64
C MET A 68 -2.81 8.42 5.67
N GLY A 69 -2.87 9.14 6.79
CA GLY A 69 -1.98 10.27 7.03
C GLY A 69 -0.60 9.80 7.45
N MET A 70 0.44 10.40 6.91
CA MET A 70 1.83 10.11 7.31
C MET A 70 2.71 11.36 7.27
N VAL A 71 3.78 11.34 8.06
CA VAL A 71 4.86 12.33 7.99
C VAL A 71 6.07 11.66 7.33
N VAL A 72 6.61 12.30 6.31
CA VAL A 72 7.73 11.78 5.53
C VAL A 72 9.01 11.80 6.34
N GLY A 73 9.61 10.64 6.50
CA GLY A 73 10.92 10.46 7.09
C GLY A 73 11.98 9.98 6.09
N SER A 74 13.21 9.89 6.52
CA SER A 74 14.34 9.42 5.71
C SER A 74 15.30 8.56 6.53
N LYS A 75 15.84 7.53 5.90
CA LYS A 75 16.97 6.77 6.41
C LYS A 75 18.05 6.67 5.35
N ILE A 76 19.28 6.97 5.76
CA ILE A 76 20.46 6.84 4.93
C ILE A 76 21.39 5.84 5.62
N THR A 77 21.87 4.87 4.87
CA THR A 77 22.83 3.89 5.37
C THR A 77 23.98 3.82 4.38
N THR A 78 25.18 4.11 4.87
CA THR A 78 26.42 3.96 4.09
C THR A 78 27.10 2.66 4.50
N SER A 79 27.39 1.81 3.55
CA SER A 79 28.17 0.59 3.72
C SER A 79 29.55 0.80 3.10
N THR A 80 30.59 0.58 3.89
CA THR A 80 31.98 0.59 3.41
C THR A 80 32.51 -0.83 3.55
N PRO A 81 32.38 -1.68 2.54
CA PRO A 81 32.90 -3.03 2.61
C PRO A 81 34.42 -3.00 2.71
N GLN A 82 35.02 -3.98 3.38
CA GLN A 82 36.48 -4.10 3.52
C GLN A 82 37.19 -4.25 2.15
N TYR A 83 36.44 -4.80 1.17
CA TYR A 83 36.86 -4.89 -0.23
C TYR A 83 35.63 -4.51 -1.11
N GLY A 84 35.79 -3.49 -1.92
CA GLY A 84 34.74 -3.07 -2.86
C GLY A 84 34.39 -1.58 -2.80
N THR A 85 33.46 -1.19 -3.63
CA THR A 85 33.00 0.20 -3.71
C THR A 85 32.02 0.51 -2.59
N PRO A 86 32.21 1.59 -1.82
CA PRO A 86 31.22 2.04 -0.85
C PRO A 86 29.87 2.27 -1.51
N SER A 87 28.80 1.83 -0.86
CA SER A 87 27.45 2.07 -1.33
C SER A 87 26.65 2.80 -0.27
N THR A 88 25.79 3.68 -0.73
CA THR A 88 24.86 4.41 0.13
C THR A 88 23.42 4.05 -0.26
N SER A 89 22.67 3.49 0.67
CA SER A 89 21.25 3.28 0.49
C SER A 89 20.46 4.41 1.15
N ALA A 90 19.43 4.89 0.49
CA ALA A 90 18.50 5.83 1.07
C ALA A 90 17.07 5.30 0.95
N ARG A 91 16.27 5.61 1.97
CA ARG A 91 14.85 5.35 2.01
C ARG A 91 14.12 6.62 2.39
N ARG A 92 12.96 6.85 1.79
CA ARG A 92 12.11 7.98 2.12
C ARG A 92 10.65 7.54 2.17
N GLY A 93 9.93 8.02 3.16
CA GLY A 93 8.54 7.66 3.40
C GLY A 93 8.28 7.33 4.86
N PHE A 94 7.47 6.33 5.10
CA PHE A 94 7.15 5.77 6.41
C PHE A 94 7.55 4.30 6.48
N ASP A 95 8.16 3.90 7.60
CA ASP A 95 8.45 2.51 7.91
C ASP A 95 8.57 2.31 9.43
N SER A 96 7.66 1.55 10.02
CA SER A 96 7.66 1.26 11.45
C SER A 96 8.73 0.25 11.87
N ASN A 97 9.30 -0.51 10.91
CA ASN A 97 10.24 -1.61 11.17
C ASN A 97 11.71 -1.28 10.83
N VAL A 98 12.06 -0.02 10.81
CA VAL A 98 13.41 0.43 10.38
C VAL A 98 14.54 -0.17 11.22
N ILE A 99 14.24 -0.69 12.40
CA ILE A 99 15.26 -1.08 13.38
C ILE A 99 15.65 -2.56 13.28
N THR A 100 14.88 -3.44 12.67
CA THR A 100 15.03 -4.86 12.92
C THR A 100 15.20 -5.80 11.75
N GLY A 101 15.34 -5.37 10.49
CA GLY A 101 15.26 -6.40 9.46
C GLY A 101 15.94 -6.23 8.12
N TYR A 102 16.59 -5.15 7.83
CA TYR A 102 17.28 -5.03 6.55
C TYR A 102 18.79 -4.93 6.70
N GLY A 103 19.40 -6.12 6.60
CA GLY A 103 20.80 -6.31 6.39
C GLY A 103 21.63 -5.97 7.62
N SER A 104 22.30 -6.95 8.16
CA SER A 104 23.48 -6.72 8.98
C SER A 104 24.45 -5.87 8.14
N VAL A 105 24.56 -4.60 8.47
CA VAL A 105 25.62 -3.76 7.95
C VAL A 105 26.90 -4.18 8.69
N SER A 106 27.61 -5.15 8.17
CA SER A 106 28.94 -5.43 8.68
C SER A 106 29.84 -4.27 8.24
N GLY A 107 30.21 -3.44 9.17
CA GLY A 107 31.30 -2.48 9.04
C GLY A 107 30.96 -1.06 8.57
N GLY A 108 29.71 -0.62 8.55
CA GLY A 108 29.35 0.74 8.15
C GLY A 108 28.73 1.60 9.23
N ALA A 109 28.99 2.90 9.22
CA ALA A 109 28.28 3.86 10.05
C ALA A 109 26.86 4.08 9.51
N ALA A 110 25.84 3.74 10.30
CA ALA A 110 24.46 4.03 9.98
C ALA A 110 24.08 5.40 10.55
N THR A 111 23.81 6.38 9.67
CA THR A 111 23.18 7.64 10.07
C THR A 111 21.67 7.47 9.86
N SER A 112 20.93 7.32 10.91
CA SER A 112 19.47 7.21 10.85
C SER A 112 18.81 8.47 11.37
N SER A 113 18.20 9.26 10.48
CA SER A 113 17.03 10.03 10.86
C SER A 113 15.84 9.07 10.73
N GLY A 114 14.94 9.03 11.70
CA GLY A 114 13.81 8.10 11.67
C GLY A 114 13.01 8.17 10.37
N LEU A 115 12.48 7.05 9.89
CA LEU A 115 11.57 7.02 8.78
C LEU A 115 10.19 7.40 9.28
N GLY A 116 9.82 8.66 9.14
CA GLY A 116 8.49 9.19 9.25
C GLY A 116 7.58 8.60 10.32
N THR A 117 6.43 9.17 10.48
CA THR A 117 5.40 8.65 11.38
C THR A 117 4.09 8.49 10.64
N LYS A 118 3.38 7.44 10.96
CA LYS A 118 2.00 7.21 10.55
C LYS A 118 1.09 7.91 11.55
N ALA A 119 0.34 8.92 11.10
CA ALA A 119 -0.54 9.71 11.96
C ALA A 119 -1.90 9.03 12.22
N ILE A 120 -2.33 8.19 11.29
CA ILE A 120 -3.58 7.42 11.37
C ILE A 120 -3.22 5.95 11.16
N ASN A 121 -3.74 5.07 12.01
CA ASN A 121 -3.57 3.64 11.83
C ASN A 121 -4.28 3.22 10.54
N GLY A 122 -3.49 2.97 9.50
CA GLY A 122 -3.98 2.43 8.25
C GLY A 122 -4.05 0.91 8.37
N PHE A 123 -5.23 0.36 8.09
CA PHE A 123 -5.43 -1.07 7.96
C PHE A 123 -5.89 -1.35 6.54
N LEU A 124 -5.18 -2.20 5.87
CA LEU A 124 -5.53 -2.71 4.56
C LEU A 124 -6.03 -4.14 4.78
N PHE A 125 -7.34 -4.38 4.62
CA PHE A 125 -7.98 -5.70 4.90
C PHE A 125 -7.78 -6.25 6.30
N GLY A 126 -7.86 -5.40 7.30
CA GLY A 126 -7.58 -5.77 8.67
C GLY A 126 -6.09 -5.99 8.98
N ALA A 127 -5.21 -5.89 7.97
CA ALA A 127 -3.76 -5.94 8.17
C ALA A 127 -3.18 -4.54 8.31
N GLU A 128 -2.38 -4.32 9.33
CA GLU A 128 -1.78 -3.02 9.60
C GLU A 128 -0.75 -2.66 8.53
N ILE A 129 -0.84 -1.44 7.96
CA ILE A 129 0.19 -0.90 7.08
C ILE A 129 1.44 -0.62 7.90
N HIS A 130 2.51 -1.31 7.56
CA HIS A 130 3.78 -1.29 8.28
C HIS A 130 4.80 -0.37 7.64
N GLY A 131 4.69 -0.12 6.33
CA GLY A 131 5.57 0.77 5.60
C GLY A 131 4.99 1.19 4.26
N CYS A 132 5.28 2.44 3.90
CA CYS A 132 5.08 3.01 2.58
C CYS A 132 6.29 3.92 2.30
N ASP A 133 7.24 3.41 1.53
CA ASP A 133 8.51 4.10 1.31
C ASP A 133 9.13 3.79 -0.05
N VAL A 134 9.93 4.73 -0.55
CA VAL A 134 10.82 4.54 -1.69
C VAL A 134 12.22 4.17 -1.20
N ARG A 135 12.82 3.23 -1.89
CA ARG A 135 14.17 2.75 -1.62
C ARG A 135 15.05 2.87 -2.87
N GLY A 136 16.27 3.37 -2.69
CA GLY A 136 17.31 3.43 -3.72
C GLY A 136 18.71 3.18 -3.15
N ILE A 137 19.66 2.85 -4.02
CA ILE A 137 21.08 2.65 -3.67
C ILE A 137 21.97 3.43 -4.63
N ASN A 138 23.02 4.05 -4.11
CA ASN A 138 24.06 4.73 -4.88
C ASN A 138 25.46 4.14 -4.51
N PRO A 139 26.34 3.70 -5.46
CA PRO A 139 26.08 3.69 -6.90
C PRO A 139 24.87 2.80 -7.24
N GLN A 140 24.13 3.20 -8.26
CA GLN A 140 22.86 2.59 -8.59
C GLN A 140 23.03 1.18 -9.14
N THR A 141 22.98 0.21 -8.25
CA THR A 141 23.08 -1.21 -8.60
C THR A 141 21.72 -1.86 -8.84
N PHE A 142 20.65 -1.16 -8.48
CA PHE A 142 19.28 -1.56 -8.79
C PHE A 142 18.38 -0.32 -8.96
N THR A 143 17.27 -0.50 -9.65
CA THR A 143 16.27 0.56 -9.85
C THR A 143 15.57 0.92 -8.56
N PRO A 144 15.28 2.21 -8.31
CA PRO A 144 14.48 2.63 -7.17
C PRO A 144 13.11 1.92 -7.16
N ARG A 145 12.62 1.59 -5.97
CA ARG A 145 11.34 0.92 -5.78
C ARG A 145 10.52 1.61 -4.72
N LEU A 146 9.25 1.82 -5.03
CA LEU A 146 8.24 2.15 -4.05
C LEU A 146 7.70 0.85 -3.45
N GLN A 147 7.60 0.78 -2.13
CA GLN A 147 7.12 -0.38 -1.40
C GLN A 147 5.93 -0.02 -0.52
N LEU A 148 4.91 -0.87 -0.55
CA LEU A 148 3.84 -0.89 0.44
C LEU A 148 3.92 -2.20 1.20
N ARG A 149 4.04 -2.15 2.52
CA ARG A 149 4.16 -3.32 3.37
C ARG A 149 3.06 -3.34 4.41
N VAL A 150 2.50 -4.52 4.65
CA VAL A 150 1.49 -4.76 5.67
C VAL A 150 1.90 -5.94 6.55
N ILE A 151 1.49 -5.92 7.82
CA ILE A 151 1.70 -7.04 8.74
C ILE A 151 0.69 -8.13 8.40
N GLY A 152 1.16 -9.36 8.25
CA GLY A 152 0.32 -10.50 7.97
C GLY A 152 0.36 -10.97 6.52
N ASN A 153 -0.14 -12.18 6.31
CA ASN A 153 -0.20 -12.81 5.00
C ASN A 153 -1.54 -12.48 4.36
N ILE A 154 -1.56 -11.50 3.48
CA ILE A 154 -2.75 -11.16 2.71
C ILE A 154 -2.55 -11.52 1.23
N SER A 155 -3.64 -11.82 0.55
CA SER A 155 -3.63 -12.16 -0.87
C SER A 155 -3.16 -10.96 -1.72
N SER A 156 -2.43 -11.22 -2.82
CA SER A 156 -2.03 -10.22 -3.81
C SER A 156 -3.22 -9.44 -4.41
N ASN A 157 -4.41 -10.01 -4.36
CA ASN A 157 -5.62 -9.44 -4.94
C ASN A 157 -6.48 -8.67 -3.93
N SER A 158 -6.00 -8.54 -2.71
CA SER A 158 -6.78 -7.91 -1.65
C SER A 158 -6.75 -6.39 -1.76
N GLY A 159 -7.86 -5.79 -1.86
CA GLY A 159 -8.43 -4.58 -1.43
C GLY A 159 -8.13 -3.24 -1.93
N PHE A 160 -7.18 -2.99 -2.69
CA PHE A 160 -7.09 -1.71 -3.39
C PHE A 160 -6.77 -1.93 -4.87
N THR A 161 -7.22 -1.03 -5.70
CA THR A 161 -6.84 -0.99 -7.11
C THR A 161 -5.74 0.03 -7.35
N THR A 162 -5.77 1.12 -6.61
CA THR A 162 -4.83 2.22 -6.77
C THR A 162 -4.37 2.72 -5.40
N MET A 163 -3.07 2.93 -5.25
CA MET A 163 -2.47 3.69 -4.16
C MET A 163 -2.02 5.05 -4.70
N THR A 164 -2.50 6.14 -4.12
CA THR A 164 -2.09 7.50 -4.50
C THR A 164 -1.25 8.10 -3.38
N VAL A 165 -0.01 8.43 -3.68
CA VAL A 165 0.94 9.05 -2.75
C VAL A 165 1.21 10.47 -3.22
N ASP A 166 0.82 11.46 -2.43
CA ASP A 166 0.98 12.88 -2.73
C ASP A 166 0.56 13.25 -4.17
N GLY A 167 -0.63 12.79 -4.58
CA GLY A 167 -1.18 13.03 -5.90
C GLY A 167 -0.68 12.09 -7.02
N THR A 168 0.35 11.28 -6.78
CA THR A 168 0.86 10.32 -7.77
C THR A 168 0.21 8.96 -7.58
N ALA A 169 -0.47 8.46 -8.61
CA ALA A 169 -1.21 7.21 -8.58
C ALA A 169 -0.36 6.00 -9.01
N PHE A 170 -0.44 4.94 -8.25
CA PHE A 170 0.24 3.67 -8.49
C PHE A 170 -0.80 2.54 -8.56
N GLN A 171 -0.94 1.94 -9.75
CA GLN A 171 -1.85 0.84 -9.95
C GLN A 171 -1.30 -0.43 -9.28
N ARG A 172 -2.12 -1.11 -8.49
CA ARG A 172 -1.72 -2.38 -7.86
C ARG A 172 -1.31 -3.43 -8.88
N SER A 173 -1.98 -3.48 -10.03
CA SER A 173 -1.67 -4.41 -11.12
C SER A 173 -0.27 -4.22 -11.72
N ALA A 174 0.35 -3.06 -11.52
CA ALA A 174 1.72 -2.77 -11.94
C ALA A 174 2.77 -3.11 -10.87
N ALA A 175 2.33 -3.50 -9.68
CA ALA A 175 3.24 -3.93 -8.61
C ALA A 175 3.61 -5.40 -8.75
N THR A 176 4.83 -5.73 -8.36
CA THR A 176 5.20 -7.10 -8.05
C THR A 176 4.77 -7.40 -6.62
N PHE A 177 3.99 -8.46 -6.43
CA PHE A 177 3.64 -8.93 -5.11
C PHE A 177 4.69 -9.92 -4.61
N ALA A 178 5.40 -9.55 -3.57
CA ALA A 178 6.28 -10.45 -2.84
C ALA A 178 5.52 -10.99 -1.63
N GLY A 179 5.08 -12.24 -1.72
CA GLY A 179 4.51 -12.96 -0.57
C GLY A 179 5.56 -13.13 0.50
N VAL A 180 5.20 -12.85 1.67
CA VAL A 180 5.77 -13.10 2.99
C VAL A 180 7.22 -13.58 3.07
N SER A 181 8.09 -12.72 3.49
CA SER A 181 9.10 -13.06 4.50
C SER A 181 8.50 -12.80 5.89
N ASN A 182 9.08 -13.30 6.95
CA ASN A 182 8.60 -13.36 8.34
C ASN A 182 7.80 -12.16 8.92
N THR A 183 7.49 -11.12 8.16
CA THR A 183 6.96 -9.84 8.64
C THR A 183 5.71 -9.33 7.92
N GLY A 184 5.31 -9.91 6.78
CA GLY A 184 4.09 -9.46 6.11
C GLY A 184 4.13 -9.48 4.59
N SER A 185 3.07 -9.03 3.97
CA SER A 185 2.91 -8.95 2.52
C SER A 185 3.45 -7.62 1.98
N ASN A 186 4.04 -7.64 0.78
CA ASN A 186 4.69 -6.51 0.16
C ASN A 186 4.28 -6.35 -1.30
N TRP A 187 3.96 -5.13 -1.71
CA TRP A 187 3.83 -4.72 -3.12
C TRP A 187 4.99 -3.80 -3.45
N GLU A 188 5.63 -4.05 -4.59
CA GLU A 188 6.76 -3.27 -5.07
C GLU A 188 6.50 -2.74 -6.47
N TRP A 189 6.60 -1.43 -6.66
CA TRP A 189 6.60 -0.76 -7.95
C TRP A 189 8.03 -0.38 -8.30
N ASP A 190 8.50 -0.86 -9.44
CA ASP A 190 9.85 -0.60 -9.93
C ASP A 190 9.86 0.63 -10.83
N SER A 191 10.78 1.56 -10.60
CA SER A 191 10.89 2.80 -11.38
C SER A 191 11.25 2.59 -12.86
N ALA A 192 11.74 1.42 -13.23
CA ALA A 192 11.96 1.07 -14.62
C ALA A 192 10.64 0.79 -15.37
N SER A 193 9.59 0.42 -14.63
CA SER A 193 8.30 0.00 -15.19
C SER A 193 7.17 0.97 -14.88
N VAL A 194 7.34 1.80 -13.84
CA VAL A 194 6.30 2.71 -13.34
C VAL A 194 6.85 4.11 -13.19
N SER A 195 6.16 5.09 -13.77
CA SER A 195 6.51 6.50 -13.63
C SER A 195 6.19 7.04 -12.23
N GLY A 196 6.79 8.18 -11.87
CA GLY A 196 6.51 8.85 -10.60
C GLY A 196 7.37 8.36 -9.42
N ILE A 197 8.29 7.42 -9.66
CA ILE A 197 9.31 7.03 -8.69
C ILE A 197 10.62 7.64 -9.16
N GLY A 198 11.14 8.59 -8.37
CA GLY A 198 12.33 9.34 -8.76
C GLY A 198 13.63 8.56 -8.67
N PRO A 199 14.64 8.96 -9.43
CA PRO A 199 15.97 8.42 -9.29
C PRO A 199 16.55 8.81 -7.93
N PHE A 200 17.28 7.90 -7.31
CA PHE A 200 18.12 8.24 -6.18
C PHE A 200 19.43 8.85 -6.70
N THR A 201 19.56 10.16 -6.63
CA THR A 201 20.71 10.86 -7.17
C THR A 201 21.77 11.19 -6.12
N SER A 202 21.38 11.41 -4.88
CA SER A 202 22.30 11.65 -3.76
C SER A 202 21.58 11.57 -2.41
N THR A 203 22.36 11.45 -1.33
CA THR A 203 21.87 11.50 0.05
C THR A 203 21.32 12.88 0.44
N ALA A 204 21.72 13.92 -0.29
CA ALA A 204 21.31 15.31 -0.07
C ALA A 204 20.05 15.72 -0.85
N SER A 205 19.46 14.83 -1.63
CA SER A 205 18.23 15.14 -2.37
C SER A 205 17.11 15.56 -1.43
N THR A 206 16.58 16.75 -1.63
CA THR A 206 15.45 17.27 -0.87
C THR A 206 14.12 16.70 -1.34
N SER A 207 14.08 16.13 -2.54
CA SER A 207 12.89 15.50 -3.14
C SER A 207 13.20 14.08 -3.58
N PHE A 208 12.31 13.16 -3.26
CA PHE A 208 12.43 11.75 -3.61
C PHE A 208 11.06 11.22 -4.02
N PRO A 209 10.61 11.52 -5.26
CA PRO A 209 9.27 11.15 -5.70
C PRO A 209 8.94 9.67 -5.45
N PRO A 210 7.69 9.39 -5.02
CA PRO A 210 6.56 10.29 -4.88
C PRO A 210 6.51 11.10 -3.57
N PHE A 211 7.51 10.96 -2.69
CA PHE A 211 7.51 11.65 -1.40
C PHE A 211 8.13 13.03 -1.48
N PRO A 212 7.48 14.05 -0.92
CA PRO A 212 8.02 15.39 -0.79
C PRO A 212 9.16 15.46 0.22
N GLY A 213 9.55 16.66 0.60
CA GLY A 213 10.61 16.90 1.59
C GLY A 213 10.36 16.26 2.95
N LEU A 214 11.42 16.10 3.72
CA LEU A 214 11.37 15.56 5.08
C LEU A 214 10.46 16.39 6.00
N GLY A 215 9.75 15.71 6.88
CA GLY A 215 8.84 16.33 7.84
C GLY A 215 7.51 16.80 7.24
N THR A 216 7.31 16.64 5.92
CA THR A 216 6.05 16.99 5.28
C THR A 216 4.97 15.98 5.64
N SER A 217 3.81 16.47 6.05
CA SER A 217 2.61 15.64 6.20
C SER A 217 1.95 15.43 4.86
N ILE A 218 1.67 14.18 4.53
CA ILE A 218 0.97 13.80 3.29
C ILE A 218 -0.13 12.79 3.58
N ASN A 219 -1.01 12.63 2.60
CA ASN A 219 -2.00 11.58 2.59
C ASN A 219 -1.63 10.51 1.55
N VAL A 220 -1.75 9.25 1.94
CA VAL A 220 -1.74 8.12 1.04
C VAL A 220 -3.17 7.61 0.92
N VAL A 221 -3.72 7.70 -0.27
CA VAL A 221 -5.12 7.33 -0.55
C VAL A 221 -5.13 6.00 -1.27
N PHE A 222 -5.96 5.09 -0.77
CA PHE A 222 -6.21 3.79 -1.37
C PHE A 222 -7.64 3.75 -1.93
N THR A 223 -7.78 3.32 -3.18
CA THR A 223 -9.08 3.16 -3.86
C THR A 223 -9.16 1.82 -4.57
#